data_a82ab9ea3b56466dc38cdf0163d42465
#
_entry.id   a82ab9ea3b56466dc38cdf0163d42465
#
_cell.length_a   1.000
_cell.length_b   1.000
_cell.length_c   1.000
_cell.angle_alpha   90.00
_cell.angle_beta   90.00
_cell.angle_gamma   90.00
#
_symmetry.space_group_name_H-M   'P 1'
#
loop_
_entity.id
_entity.type
_entity.pdbx_description
1 polymer ?
#
loop_
_entity_poly.entity_id
_entity_poly.type
_entity_poly.pdbx_seq_one_letter_code
_entity_poly.pdbx_strand_id
1 'polypeptide(L)'
;MPSIRPLRSLLLLFLAISAEALPQAPAPEPVPADASVCRHRADTACLQSFNLPGNAGRMRYYASQAPGASNSAMPRSALVVMHGHPRDANRSFEAGLRAAEGAQRLQDTLVIAPLYQVPEDQAAHCHSRGVPAAGSADAVWTCAGWLAGEPSLGPHPIGSFAALDALVAELVQRWPGLRSVTLAGFSAGAQMLQHSVAFAADAPGTVTLRYVIADPGTWLYFDPVRPQPQMAGQSTDWAACGTGAAFPGACSYVFHAPPAASACPAHDRWKYGLQDLPGHLGRDAAAARARYAGTQIDYLEGALDSSADKGAFYPILDKSCAAMLQGPFRLQRGHAFAAYERELLAPKRPRRFVVVPDCAHDVACVLPSLAARPLLFPPAP
;
A
#
# COMPACT_ATOMS: atom_id res chain seq x y z
N MET A 1 -41.53 70.91 59.08
CA MET A 1 -40.52 70.25 59.93
C MET A 1 -40.78 68.71 59.86
N PRO A 2 -40.04 68.00 59.06
CA PRO A 2 -40.17 66.51 59.14
C PRO A 2 -38.97 65.87 59.86
N SER A 3 -39.36 64.86 60.66
CA SER A 3 -38.61 64.09 61.58
C SER A 3 -37.71 63.06 60.79
N ILE A 4 -36.42 63.00 61.14
CA ILE A 4 -35.46 62.05 60.67
C ILE A 4 -35.46 60.81 61.60
N ARG A 5 -35.72 59.60 61.04
CA ARG A 5 -35.51 58.31 61.67
C ARG A 5 -34.21 57.69 61.24
N PRO A 6 -33.44 57.04 62.16
CA PRO A 6 -32.16 56.43 61.80
C PRO A 6 -32.34 55.04 61.20
N LEU A 7 -31.55 54.80 60.22
CA LEU A 7 -31.41 53.49 59.52
C LEU A 7 -30.55 52.54 60.36
N ARG A 8 -31.12 51.38 60.76
CA ARG A 8 -30.39 50.29 61.45
C ARG A 8 -29.63 49.49 60.38
N SER A 9 -28.31 49.51 60.46
CA SER A 9 -27.42 48.63 59.66
C SER A 9 -27.49 47.19 60.14
N LEU A 10 -27.92 46.30 59.26
CA LEU A 10 -27.91 44.86 59.49
C LEU A 10 -26.54 44.33 58.96
N LEU A 11 -25.71 43.84 59.91
CA LEU A 11 -24.44 43.22 59.61
C LEU A 11 -24.67 41.75 59.21
N LEU A 12 -24.54 41.40 57.93
CA LEU A 12 -24.60 40.02 57.45
C LEU A 12 -23.22 39.39 57.61
N LEU A 13 -23.13 38.41 58.51
CA LEU A 13 -21.96 37.55 58.69
C LEU A 13 -21.96 36.49 57.60
N PHE A 14 -21.04 36.56 56.64
CA PHE A 14 -20.78 35.48 55.69
C PHE A 14 -19.88 34.42 56.37
N LEU A 15 -20.44 33.26 56.67
CA LEU A 15 -19.65 32.05 56.97
C LEU A 15 -19.04 31.51 55.66
N ALA A 16 -17.73 31.61 55.53
CA ALA A 16 -17.00 30.93 54.46
C ALA A 16 -16.87 29.44 54.79
N ILE A 17 -17.63 28.59 54.11
CA ILE A 17 -17.49 27.14 54.16
C ILE A 17 -16.30 26.79 53.25
N SER A 18 -15.16 26.43 53.82
CA SER A 18 -14.04 25.85 53.13
C SER A 18 -14.39 24.45 52.66
N ALA A 19 -14.63 24.25 51.36
CA ALA A 19 -14.77 22.93 50.80
C ALA A 19 -13.37 22.27 50.71
N GLU A 20 -13.10 21.34 51.61
CA GLU A 20 -11.92 20.47 51.48
C GLU A 20 -12.08 19.62 50.22
N ALA A 21 -11.13 19.79 49.23
CA ALA A 21 -11.04 18.98 48.05
C ALA A 21 -10.65 17.54 48.46
N LEU A 22 -11.53 16.58 48.20
CA LEU A 22 -11.22 15.15 48.33
C LEU A 22 -10.02 14.82 47.43
N PRO A 23 -9.05 14.03 47.89
CA PRO A 23 -7.95 13.60 47.08
C PRO A 23 -8.47 12.81 45.86
N GLN A 24 -8.19 13.30 44.63
CA GLN A 24 -8.46 12.57 43.42
C GLN A 24 -7.64 11.26 43.41
N ALA A 25 -8.33 10.15 43.23
CA ALA A 25 -7.65 8.87 43.04
C ALA A 25 -6.66 8.99 41.87
N PRO A 26 -5.45 8.44 41.99
CA PRO A 26 -4.49 8.47 40.88
C PRO A 26 -5.13 7.81 39.65
N ALA A 27 -4.96 8.45 38.49
CA ALA A 27 -5.39 7.88 37.23
C ALA A 27 -4.73 6.49 37.06
N PRO A 28 -5.48 5.47 36.59
CA PRO A 28 -4.91 4.15 36.42
C PRO A 28 -3.69 4.25 35.52
N GLU A 29 -2.56 3.72 35.95
CA GLU A 29 -1.35 3.62 35.12
C GLU A 29 -1.72 2.86 33.83
N PRO A 30 -1.26 3.32 32.65
CA PRO A 30 -1.50 2.61 31.40
C PRO A 30 -0.91 1.21 31.53
N VAL A 31 -1.76 0.19 31.45
CA VAL A 31 -1.34 -1.22 31.39
C VAL A 31 -0.32 -1.33 30.25
N PRO A 32 0.90 -1.86 30.48
CA PRO A 32 1.86 -2.05 29.42
C PRO A 32 1.19 -2.86 28.30
N ALA A 33 1.06 -2.26 27.12
CA ALA A 33 0.52 -2.97 25.96
C ALA A 33 1.40 -4.20 25.74
N ASP A 34 0.81 -5.39 25.78
CA ASP A 34 1.53 -6.63 25.55
C ASP A 34 2.09 -6.59 24.12
N ALA A 35 3.38 -6.32 23.99
CA ALA A 35 4.07 -6.20 22.72
C ALA A 35 3.96 -7.49 21.87
N SER A 36 3.54 -8.61 22.48
CA SER A 36 3.29 -9.87 21.79
C SER A 36 2.06 -9.80 20.87
N VAL A 37 1.05 -8.98 21.17
CA VAL A 37 -0.16 -8.87 20.37
C VAL A 37 0.12 -8.50 18.92
N CYS A 38 1.13 -7.63 18.67
CA CYS A 38 1.51 -7.14 17.36
C CYS A 38 2.16 -8.20 16.45
N ARG A 39 2.45 -9.38 16.99
CA ARG A 39 2.96 -10.52 16.23
C ARG A 39 1.84 -11.47 15.76
N HIS A 40 0.61 -11.23 16.18
CA HIS A 40 -0.53 -12.11 15.89
C HIS A 40 -1.66 -11.39 15.16
N ARG A 41 -1.89 -10.12 15.47
CA ARG A 41 -2.99 -9.34 14.89
C ARG A 41 -2.69 -7.84 14.85
N ALA A 42 -3.47 -7.12 14.05
CA ALA A 42 -3.50 -5.68 14.08
C ALA A 42 -4.22 -5.18 15.34
N ASP A 43 -3.54 -4.30 16.07
CA ASP A 43 -4.07 -3.64 17.24
C ASP A 43 -3.64 -2.16 17.24
N THR A 44 -4.35 -1.31 17.97
CA THR A 44 -3.96 0.10 18.11
C THR A 44 -2.60 0.26 18.77
N ALA A 45 -2.20 -0.66 19.66
CA ALA A 45 -0.89 -0.71 20.27
C ALA A 45 0.25 -0.95 19.25
N CYS A 46 -0.07 -1.50 18.09
CA CYS A 46 0.91 -1.76 17.01
C CYS A 46 1.12 -0.56 16.09
N LEU A 47 0.32 0.50 16.26
CA LEU A 47 0.43 1.70 15.43
C LEU A 47 1.64 2.53 15.86
N GLN A 48 2.53 2.72 14.91
CA GLN A 48 3.66 3.63 14.98
C GLN A 48 3.40 4.82 14.07
N SER A 49 4.20 5.87 14.22
CA SER A 49 4.18 7.01 13.31
C SER A 49 5.53 7.69 13.23
N PHE A 50 5.75 8.43 12.16
CA PHE A 50 6.91 9.31 11.99
C PHE A 50 6.50 10.57 11.24
N ASN A 51 7.31 11.62 11.36
CA ASN A 51 7.12 12.86 10.64
C ASN A 51 7.70 12.74 9.23
N LEU A 52 6.89 13.04 8.23
CA LEU A 52 7.33 13.12 6.85
C LEU A 52 8.24 14.33 6.63
N PRO A 53 9.19 14.26 5.69
CA PRO A 53 10.09 15.37 5.40
C PRO A 53 9.31 16.61 4.92
N GLY A 54 9.94 17.78 5.03
CA GLY A 54 9.36 19.05 4.56
C GLY A 54 8.13 19.52 5.35
N ASN A 55 7.93 19.04 6.58
CA ASN A 55 6.74 19.34 7.40
C ASN A 55 5.42 18.90 6.73
N ALA A 56 5.47 17.84 5.92
CA ALA A 56 4.32 17.33 5.18
C ALA A 56 3.27 16.61 6.06
N GLY A 57 3.47 16.59 7.38
CA GLY A 57 2.62 15.91 8.34
C GLY A 57 3.20 14.57 8.77
N ARG A 58 2.36 13.74 9.35
CA ARG A 58 2.73 12.46 9.92
C ARG A 58 2.18 11.29 9.12
N MET A 59 2.97 10.24 8.95
CA MET A 59 2.52 8.97 8.40
C MET A 59 2.43 7.93 9.51
N ARG A 60 1.35 7.15 9.52
CA ARG A 60 1.13 6.02 10.45
C ARG A 60 1.38 4.69 9.74
N TYR A 61 1.80 3.71 10.53
CA TYR A 61 1.96 2.33 10.05
C TYR A 61 1.80 1.34 11.21
N TYR A 62 1.32 0.13 10.92
CA TYR A 62 1.41 -1.00 11.83
C TYR A 62 2.82 -1.58 11.80
N ALA A 63 3.33 -2.01 12.96
CA ALA A 63 4.62 -2.67 13.10
C ALA A 63 4.53 -3.87 14.06
N SER A 64 5.11 -4.99 13.66
CA SER A 64 5.13 -6.21 14.48
C SER A 64 6.06 -6.14 15.70
N GLN A 65 6.93 -5.14 15.74
CA GLN A 65 7.88 -4.90 16.84
C GLN A 65 8.05 -3.40 17.04
N ALA A 66 8.13 -2.98 18.30
CA ALA A 66 8.49 -1.61 18.62
C ALA A 66 10.01 -1.37 18.39
N PRO A 67 10.43 -0.15 17.98
CA PRO A 67 11.82 0.19 17.93
C PRO A 67 12.51 0.06 19.30
N GLY A 68 13.73 -0.49 19.34
CA GLY A 68 14.48 -0.60 20.58
C GLY A 68 13.97 -1.63 21.60
N ALA A 69 13.06 -2.51 21.22
CA ALA A 69 12.56 -3.59 22.09
C ALA A 69 13.73 -4.50 22.50
N SER A 70 14.13 -4.45 23.78
CA SER A 70 15.31 -5.11 24.32
C SER A 70 15.25 -6.64 24.38
N ASN A 71 14.07 -7.23 24.21
CA ASN A 71 13.82 -8.68 24.37
C ASN A 71 13.64 -9.45 23.06
N SER A 72 13.82 -8.80 21.90
CA SER A 72 13.69 -9.43 20.60
C SER A 72 15.02 -9.39 19.85
N ALA A 73 15.35 -10.45 19.11
CA ALA A 73 16.44 -10.39 18.16
C ALA A 73 16.18 -9.24 17.17
N MET A 74 17.20 -8.42 16.88
CA MET A 74 17.07 -7.32 15.92
C MET A 74 16.69 -7.89 14.54
N PRO A 75 15.60 -7.40 13.92
CA PRO A 75 15.17 -7.90 12.63
C PRO A 75 16.23 -7.61 11.56
N ARG A 76 16.52 -8.59 10.72
CA ARG A 76 17.45 -8.46 9.59
C ARG A 76 16.76 -8.18 8.28
N SER A 77 15.47 -8.47 8.21
CA SER A 77 14.63 -8.19 7.05
C SER A 77 13.35 -7.47 7.48
N ALA A 78 12.77 -6.70 6.57
CA ALA A 78 11.43 -6.15 6.71
C ALA A 78 10.54 -6.58 5.55
N LEU A 79 9.29 -6.88 5.86
CA LEU A 79 8.20 -7.05 4.90
C LEU A 79 7.22 -5.89 5.09
N VAL A 80 7.18 -4.98 4.12
CA VAL A 80 6.23 -3.86 4.08
C VAL A 80 5.06 -4.26 3.19
N VAL A 81 3.84 -4.31 3.74
CA VAL A 81 2.64 -4.73 3.01
C VAL A 81 1.72 -3.55 2.76
N MET A 82 1.64 -3.11 1.51
CA MET A 82 0.78 -2.00 1.07
C MET A 82 -0.67 -2.46 0.98
N HIS A 83 -1.57 -1.67 1.56
CA HIS A 83 -3.01 -1.97 1.63
C HIS A 83 -3.74 -1.79 0.28
N GLY A 84 -4.93 -2.41 0.17
CA GLY A 84 -5.83 -2.24 -0.96
C GLY A 84 -6.56 -0.89 -0.98
N HIS A 85 -7.47 -0.71 -1.96
CA HIS A 85 -8.25 0.52 -2.12
C HIS A 85 -9.07 0.91 -0.86
N PRO A 86 -9.66 -0.04 -0.10
CA PRO A 86 -10.37 0.28 1.14
C PRO A 86 -9.48 0.81 2.27
N ARG A 87 -8.19 0.96 2.05
CA ARG A 87 -7.18 1.34 3.05
C ARG A 87 -7.09 0.35 4.22
N ASP A 88 -7.26 -0.93 3.93
CA ASP A 88 -7.31 -2.04 4.88
C ASP A 88 -5.91 -2.45 5.39
N ALA A 89 -5.14 -1.47 5.88
CA ALA A 89 -3.79 -1.68 6.40
C ALA A 89 -3.73 -2.71 7.54
N ASN A 90 -4.77 -2.79 8.39
CA ASN A 90 -4.92 -3.82 9.41
C ASN A 90 -4.96 -5.23 8.82
N ARG A 91 -5.77 -5.46 7.77
CA ARG A 91 -5.85 -6.77 7.09
C ARG A 91 -4.56 -7.11 6.35
N SER A 92 -3.96 -6.12 5.70
CA SER A 92 -2.67 -6.27 5.02
C SER A 92 -1.55 -6.61 5.99
N PHE A 93 -1.52 -5.97 7.16
CA PHE A 93 -0.60 -6.28 8.25
C PHE A 93 -0.76 -7.73 8.72
N GLU A 94 -1.98 -8.17 9.00
CA GLU A 94 -2.26 -9.54 9.42
C GLU A 94 -1.93 -10.58 8.35
N ALA A 95 -2.14 -10.26 7.06
CA ALA A 95 -1.71 -11.12 5.96
C ALA A 95 -0.18 -11.26 5.93
N GLY A 96 0.54 -10.16 6.14
CA GLY A 96 2.01 -10.14 6.28
C GLY A 96 2.51 -10.97 7.47
N LEU A 97 1.84 -10.88 8.63
CA LEU A 97 2.16 -11.69 9.81
C LEU A 97 2.00 -13.18 9.52
N ARG A 98 0.86 -13.58 8.95
CA ARG A 98 0.61 -14.99 8.56
C ARG A 98 1.60 -15.49 7.51
N ALA A 99 1.98 -14.63 6.56
CA ALA A 99 3.00 -14.97 5.58
C ALA A 99 4.36 -15.24 6.23
N ALA A 100 4.78 -14.35 7.16
CA ALA A 100 6.04 -14.48 7.89
C ALA A 100 6.03 -15.70 8.83
N GLU A 101 4.93 -15.96 9.53
CA GLU A 101 4.75 -17.13 10.37
C GLU A 101 4.82 -18.43 9.55
N GLY A 102 4.05 -18.50 8.47
CA GLY A 102 4.05 -19.66 7.57
C GLY A 102 5.38 -19.94 6.89
N ALA A 103 6.22 -18.92 6.72
CA ALA A 103 7.59 -19.03 6.24
C ALA A 103 8.61 -19.28 7.36
N GLN A 104 8.18 -19.37 8.63
CA GLN A 104 9.03 -19.48 9.83
C GLN A 104 10.05 -18.31 9.96
N ARG A 105 9.68 -17.12 9.47
CA ARG A 105 10.52 -15.92 9.42
C ARG A 105 10.06 -14.80 10.36
N LEU A 106 8.99 -15.02 11.16
CA LEU A 106 8.44 -13.99 12.03
C LEU A 106 9.43 -13.52 13.13
N GLN A 107 10.44 -14.31 13.45
CA GLN A 107 11.43 -13.96 14.49
C GLN A 107 12.48 -12.97 13.99
N ASP A 108 12.85 -13.02 12.71
CA ASP A 108 13.92 -12.22 12.10
C ASP A 108 13.38 -11.21 11.08
N THR A 109 12.06 -11.13 10.90
CA THR A 109 11.39 -10.23 9.97
C THR A 109 10.50 -9.25 10.69
N LEU A 110 10.73 -7.97 10.44
CA LEU A 110 9.84 -6.89 10.83
C LEU A 110 8.70 -6.78 9.81
N VAL A 111 7.45 -7.01 10.24
CA VAL A 111 6.27 -6.82 9.39
C VAL A 111 5.74 -5.41 9.61
N ILE A 112 5.50 -4.69 8.51
CA ILE A 112 5.04 -3.30 8.47
C ILE A 112 3.84 -3.20 7.53
N ALA A 113 2.83 -2.41 7.90
CA ALA A 113 1.79 -2.00 6.95
C ALA A 113 1.53 -0.49 7.08
N PRO A 114 1.98 0.32 6.12
CA PRO A 114 1.71 1.75 6.12
C PRO A 114 0.22 2.02 5.88
N LEU A 115 -0.23 3.17 6.37
CA LEU A 115 -1.60 3.64 6.21
C LEU A 115 -1.60 5.01 5.51
N TYR A 116 -2.01 5.03 4.26
CA TYR A 116 -2.29 6.28 3.55
C TYR A 116 -3.62 6.84 4.01
N GLN A 117 -3.58 7.89 4.79
CA GLN A 117 -4.78 8.52 5.32
C GLN A 117 -5.50 9.35 4.26
N VAL A 118 -6.82 9.48 4.42
CA VAL A 118 -7.66 10.35 3.60
C VAL A 118 -8.47 11.27 4.51
N PRO A 119 -8.95 12.43 4.04
CA PRO A 119 -9.85 13.28 4.79
C PRO A 119 -11.12 12.53 5.21
N GLU A 120 -11.72 12.93 6.31
CA GLU A 120 -12.90 12.27 6.89
C GLU A 120 -14.09 12.27 5.92
N ASP A 121 -14.31 13.34 5.18
CA ASP A 121 -15.36 13.48 4.16
C ASP A 121 -15.18 12.49 2.98
N GLN A 122 -13.97 12.06 2.70
CA GLN A 122 -13.66 11.06 1.67
C GLN A 122 -13.59 9.62 2.21
N ALA A 123 -13.45 9.45 3.51
CA ALA A 123 -13.26 8.15 4.12
C ALA A 123 -14.40 7.15 3.81
N ALA A 124 -15.63 7.63 3.62
CA ALA A 124 -16.77 6.80 3.26
C ALA A 124 -16.60 6.08 1.91
N HIS A 125 -15.80 6.63 0.99
CA HIS A 125 -15.58 6.07 -0.35
C HIS A 125 -14.47 5.02 -0.40
N CYS A 126 -13.53 5.04 0.56
CA CYS A 126 -12.40 4.13 0.60
C CYS A 126 -12.03 3.74 2.04
N HIS A 127 -13.04 3.50 2.90
CA HIS A 127 -12.86 3.15 4.31
C HIS A 127 -12.98 1.65 4.55
N SER A 128 -12.08 1.12 5.39
CA SER A 128 -12.16 -0.23 5.93
C SER A 128 -12.43 -0.21 7.44
N ARG A 129 -13.10 -1.24 7.94
CA ARG A 129 -13.33 -1.41 9.39
C ARG A 129 -12.01 -1.62 10.12
N GLY A 130 -11.88 -1.05 11.28
CA GLY A 130 -10.70 -1.19 12.14
C GLY A 130 -9.50 -0.34 11.71
N VAL A 131 -9.66 0.53 10.74
CA VAL A 131 -8.65 1.52 10.35
C VAL A 131 -8.91 2.82 11.12
N PRO A 132 -7.92 3.37 11.83
CA PRO A 132 -8.09 4.62 12.56
C PRO A 132 -8.33 5.79 11.59
N ALA A 133 -9.19 6.72 11.98
CA ALA A 133 -9.39 7.97 11.25
C ALA A 133 -8.11 8.81 11.22
N ALA A 134 -8.01 9.70 10.24
CA ALA A 134 -6.91 10.66 10.18
C ALA A 134 -6.95 11.62 11.37
N GLY A 135 -5.83 11.84 12.01
CA GLY A 135 -5.65 12.91 12.99
C GLY A 135 -5.23 14.21 12.32
N SER A 136 -5.36 15.34 13.04
CA SER A 136 -5.05 16.67 12.52
C SER A 136 -3.60 16.86 12.05
N ALA A 137 -2.67 16.07 12.57
CA ALA A 137 -1.25 16.11 12.17
C ALA A 137 -0.89 15.09 11.09
N ASP A 138 -1.83 14.27 10.64
CA ASP A 138 -1.54 13.23 9.65
C ASP A 138 -1.53 13.82 8.23
N ALA A 139 -0.59 13.39 7.40
CA ALA A 139 -0.65 13.63 5.97
C ALA A 139 -1.83 12.85 5.37
N VAL A 140 -2.60 13.49 4.53
CA VAL A 140 -3.80 12.91 3.90
C VAL A 140 -3.75 13.06 2.39
N TRP A 141 -4.27 12.07 1.68
CA TRP A 141 -4.39 12.05 0.21
C TRP A 141 -5.85 11.84 -0.18
N THR A 142 -6.19 12.03 -1.45
CA THR A 142 -7.48 11.58 -1.96
C THR A 142 -7.51 10.05 -2.06
N CYS A 143 -8.71 9.43 -2.09
CA CYS A 143 -8.88 7.99 -2.24
C CYS A 143 -8.21 7.40 -3.50
N ALA A 144 -8.07 8.21 -4.56
CA ALA A 144 -7.42 7.80 -5.80
C ALA A 144 -5.97 8.33 -5.91
N GLY A 145 -5.66 9.47 -5.29
CA GLY A 145 -4.38 10.16 -5.49
C GLY A 145 -3.19 9.41 -4.92
N TRP A 146 -3.35 8.75 -3.77
CA TRP A 146 -2.25 7.97 -3.20
C TRP A 146 -1.79 6.81 -4.09
N LEU A 147 -2.68 6.28 -4.94
CA LEU A 147 -2.33 5.21 -5.90
C LEU A 147 -1.45 5.71 -7.05
N ALA A 148 -1.56 7.00 -7.40
CA ALA A 148 -0.97 7.58 -8.59
C ALA A 148 0.22 8.51 -8.31
N GLY A 149 0.77 8.51 -7.10
CA GLY A 149 1.90 9.35 -6.74
C GLY A 149 1.53 10.80 -6.44
N GLU A 150 0.23 11.14 -6.39
CA GLU A 150 -0.21 12.51 -6.19
C GLU A 150 0.28 13.09 -4.86
N PRO A 151 0.44 14.44 -4.82
CA PRO A 151 0.78 15.11 -3.58
C PRO A 151 -0.31 14.95 -2.51
N SER A 152 0.10 14.91 -1.23
CA SER A 152 -0.81 15.00 -0.10
C SER A 152 -1.51 16.37 -0.07
N LEU A 153 -2.67 16.41 0.57
CA LEU A 153 -3.42 17.63 0.78
C LEU A 153 -2.78 18.46 1.92
N GLY A 154 -2.86 19.75 1.83
CA GLY A 154 -2.34 20.66 2.86
C GLY A 154 -1.22 21.59 2.38
N PRO A 155 -0.65 22.41 3.30
CA PRO A 155 0.27 23.50 2.91
C PRO A 155 1.67 23.02 2.52
N HIS A 156 2.07 21.83 2.96
CA HIS A 156 3.38 21.22 2.66
C HIS A 156 3.17 19.84 2.02
N PRO A 157 2.81 19.78 0.74
CA PRO A 157 2.45 18.52 0.09
C PRO A 157 3.66 17.61 -0.14
N ILE A 158 3.46 16.30 -0.02
CA ILE A 158 4.43 15.27 -0.39
C ILE A 158 3.76 14.24 -1.30
N GLY A 159 4.41 13.85 -2.39
CA GLY A 159 3.93 12.77 -3.24
C GLY A 159 3.85 11.45 -2.49
N SER A 160 2.85 10.64 -2.77
CA SER A 160 2.66 9.36 -2.06
C SER A 160 3.83 8.39 -2.26
N PHE A 161 4.50 8.42 -3.41
CA PHE A 161 5.71 7.62 -3.66
C PHE A 161 6.88 8.12 -2.81
N ALA A 162 7.08 9.44 -2.71
CA ALA A 162 8.11 10.02 -1.84
C ALA A 162 7.83 9.74 -0.35
N ALA A 163 6.56 9.66 0.05
CA ALA A 163 6.18 9.24 1.41
C ALA A 163 6.55 7.77 1.69
N LEU A 164 6.45 6.89 0.67
CA LEU A 164 6.90 5.50 0.77
C LEU A 164 8.43 5.42 0.90
N ASP A 165 9.16 6.19 0.09
CA ASP A 165 10.63 6.28 0.21
C ASP A 165 11.05 6.78 1.59
N ALA A 166 10.35 7.78 2.13
CA ALA A 166 10.58 8.30 3.48
C ALA A 166 10.30 7.24 4.56
N LEU A 167 9.25 6.41 4.38
CA LEU A 167 9.00 5.27 5.28
C LEU A 167 10.16 4.27 5.25
N VAL A 168 10.67 3.90 4.08
CA VAL A 168 11.80 2.97 3.97
C VAL A 168 13.03 3.53 4.70
N ALA A 169 13.33 4.82 4.53
CA ALA A 169 14.43 5.50 5.24
C ALA A 169 14.23 5.47 6.76
N GLU A 170 13.01 5.75 7.22
CA GLU A 170 12.63 5.70 8.64
C GLU A 170 12.82 4.29 9.23
N LEU A 171 12.40 3.24 8.49
CA LEU A 171 12.57 1.85 8.94
C LEU A 171 14.06 1.50 9.12
N VAL A 172 14.90 1.87 8.17
CA VAL A 172 16.35 1.61 8.23
C VAL A 172 17.00 2.36 9.39
N GLN A 173 16.55 3.59 9.67
CA GLN A 173 17.03 4.37 10.79
C GLN A 173 16.60 3.76 12.14
N ARG A 174 15.36 3.37 12.29
CA ARG A 174 14.82 2.81 13.55
C ARG A 174 15.28 1.39 13.83
N TRP A 175 15.52 0.60 12.80
CA TRP A 175 16.00 -0.78 12.90
C TRP A 175 17.33 -0.95 12.13
N PRO A 176 18.44 -0.51 12.68
CA PRO A 176 19.75 -0.49 11.98
C PRO A 176 20.30 -1.88 11.67
N GLY A 177 19.66 -2.93 12.20
CA GLY A 177 19.92 -4.34 11.87
C GLY A 177 19.44 -4.77 10.50
N LEU A 178 18.53 -4.01 9.86
CA LEU A 178 17.96 -4.37 8.56
C LEU A 178 19.01 -4.45 7.46
N ARG A 179 18.92 -5.48 6.63
CA ARG A 179 19.77 -5.71 5.46
C ARG A 179 18.95 -5.83 4.17
N SER A 180 17.66 -6.14 4.30
CA SER A 180 16.74 -6.22 3.18
C SER A 180 15.35 -5.72 3.56
N VAL A 181 14.67 -5.06 2.60
CA VAL A 181 13.27 -4.67 2.69
C VAL A 181 12.55 -5.20 1.46
N THR A 182 11.54 -6.04 1.69
CA THR A 182 10.61 -6.47 0.66
C THR A 182 9.36 -5.59 0.75
N LEU A 183 9.09 -4.83 -0.30
CA LEU A 183 7.88 -4.03 -0.46
C LEU A 183 6.87 -4.90 -1.21
N ALA A 184 5.83 -5.36 -0.55
CA ALA A 184 4.76 -6.16 -1.14
C ALA A 184 3.47 -5.33 -1.19
N GLY A 185 2.80 -5.30 -2.33
CA GLY A 185 1.51 -4.62 -2.48
C GLY A 185 0.44 -5.60 -2.93
N PHE A 186 -0.81 -5.37 -2.48
CA PHE A 186 -1.96 -6.11 -2.94
C PHE A 186 -3.01 -5.15 -3.53
N SER A 187 -3.62 -5.52 -4.67
CA SER A 187 -4.70 -4.72 -5.29
C SER A 187 -4.23 -3.28 -5.62
N ALA A 188 -4.91 -2.27 -5.08
CA ALA A 188 -4.52 -0.86 -5.24
C ALA A 188 -3.12 -0.58 -4.69
N GLY A 189 -2.71 -1.22 -3.59
CA GLY A 189 -1.34 -1.13 -3.06
C GLY A 189 -0.30 -1.74 -4.01
N ALA A 190 -0.65 -2.81 -4.73
CA ALA A 190 0.19 -3.38 -5.77
C ALA A 190 0.31 -2.43 -6.97
N GLN A 191 -0.80 -1.84 -7.39
CA GLN A 191 -0.81 -0.85 -8.46
C GLN A 191 0.07 0.36 -8.09
N MET A 192 -0.14 0.93 -6.90
CA MET A 192 0.69 2.02 -6.38
C MET A 192 2.17 1.63 -6.37
N LEU A 193 2.48 0.45 -5.87
CA LEU A 193 3.85 -0.02 -5.74
C LEU A 193 4.50 -0.22 -7.12
N GLN A 194 3.80 -0.84 -8.08
CA GLN A 194 4.29 -1.04 -9.45
C GLN A 194 4.62 0.29 -10.14
N HIS A 195 3.77 1.30 -9.95
CA HIS A 195 4.01 2.64 -10.47
C HIS A 195 5.21 3.31 -9.76
N SER A 196 5.27 3.23 -8.42
CA SER A 196 6.30 3.90 -7.62
C SER A 196 7.72 3.42 -7.93
N VAL A 197 7.91 2.15 -8.31
CA VAL A 197 9.23 1.60 -8.66
C VAL A 197 9.97 2.45 -9.68
N ALA A 198 9.25 2.96 -10.69
CA ALA A 198 9.83 3.79 -11.74
C ALA A 198 10.39 5.13 -11.22
N PHE A 199 9.89 5.60 -10.09
CA PHE A 199 10.21 6.90 -9.50
C PHE A 199 10.88 6.79 -8.13
N ALA A 200 11.03 5.60 -7.58
CA ALA A 200 11.58 5.34 -6.25
C ALA A 200 13.01 5.90 -6.09
N ALA A 201 13.30 6.43 -4.91
CA ALA A 201 14.65 6.79 -4.51
C ALA A 201 15.57 5.57 -4.47
N ASP A 202 16.87 5.81 -4.38
CA ASP A 202 17.82 4.73 -4.14
C ASP A 202 17.64 4.17 -2.73
N ALA A 203 17.97 2.89 -2.58
CA ALA A 203 17.91 2.24 -1.27
C ALA A 203 18.80 2.96 -0.26
N PRO A 204 18.32 3.22 0.97
CA PRO A 204 19.15 3.86 1.99
C PRO A 204 20.26 2.91 2.45
N GLY A 205 21.49 3.42 2.51
CA GLY A 205 22.65 2.68 3.00
C GLY A 205 22.95 1.40 2.21
N THR A 206 23.14 0.29 2.90
CA THR A 206 23.48 -1.03 2.32
C THR A 206 22.27 -1.97 2.21
N VAL A 207 21.05 -1.45 2.40
CA VAL A 207 19.83 -2.25 2.38
C VAL A 207 19.46 -2.63 0.94
N THR A 208 19.12 -3.88 0.72
CA THR A 208 18.58 -4.37 -0.56
C THR A 208 17.06 -4.18 -0.59
N LEU A 209 16.54 -3.45 -1.59
CA LEU A 209 15.11 -3.34 -1.85
C LEU A 209 14.64 -4.37 -2.87
N ARG A 210 13.47 -4.96 -2.62
CA ARG A 210 12.76 -5.89 -3.50
C ARG A 210 11.29 -5.52 -3.54
N TYR A 211 10.64 -5.84 -4.66
CA TYR A 211 9.22 -5.53 -4.85
C TYR A 211 8.44 -6.79 -5.20
N VAL A 212 7.28 -6.96 -4.61
CA VAL A 212 6.33 -8.03 -4.93
C VAL A 212 4.97 -7.39 -5.22
N ILE A 213 4.52 -7.53 -6.44
CA ILE A 213 3.29 -6.91 -6.95
C ILE A 213 2.22 -7.99 -7.06
N ALA A 214 1.17 -7.89 -6.23
CA ALA A 214 0.12 -8.90 -6.17
C ALA A 214 -1.25 -8.35 -6.59
N ASP A 215 -1.85 -8.91 -7.63
CA ASP A 215 -3.20 -8.62 -8.14
C ASP A 215 -3.49 -7.12 -8.36
N PRO A 216 -2.63 -6.33 -9.06
CA PRO A 216 -2.88 -4.92 -9.29
C PRO A 216 -4.10 -4.69 -10.18
N GLY A 217 -4.82 -3.60 -9.94
CA GLY A 217 -5.96 -3.22 -10.76
C GLY A 217 -5.60 -2.89 -12.20
N THR A 218 -4.48 -2.19 -12.39
CA THR A 218 -3.91 -1.83 -13.70
C THR A 218 -2.39 -1.79 -13.61
N TRP A 219 -1.73 -1.79 -14.78
CA TRP A 219 -0.28 -1.74 -14.93
C TRP A 219 0.16 -0.46 -15.64
N LEU A 220 1.29 0.08 -15.24
CA LEU A 220 2.02 1.11 -15.97
C LEU A 220 2.86 0.44 -17.07
N TYR A 221 2.53 0.70 -18.32
CA TYR A 221 3.30 0.31 -19.48
C TYR A 221 4.34 1.39 -19.81
N PHE A 222 5.53 0.98 -20.23
CA PHE A 222 6.65 1.88 -20.52
C PHE A 222 6.82 2.16 -22.03
N ASP A 223 5.96 1.58 -22.82
CA ASP A 223 5.88 1.78 -24.28
C ASP A 223 4.39 1.94 -24.68
N PRO A 224 4.07 2.70 -25.75
CA PRO A 224 2.68 3.00 -26.13
C PRO A 224 2.00 1.82 -26.83
N VAL A 225 2.24 0.61 -26.34
CA VAL A 225 1.67 -0.64 -26.87
C VAL A 225 0.75 -1.30 -25.87
N ARG A 226 -0.16 -2.15 -26.37
CA ARG A 226 -1.05 -2.94 -25.54
C ARG A 226 -1.13 -4.37 -26.06
N PRO A 227 -1.39 -5.34 -25.18
CA PRO A 227 -1.46 -6.75 -25.57
C PRO A 227 -2.68 -7.03 -26.42
N GLN A 228 -2.48 -7.80 -27.48
CA GLN A 228 -3.52 -8.46 -28.23
C GLN A 228 -3.31 -9.97 -28.08
N PRO A 229 -4.28 -10.72 -27.52
CA PRO A 229 -4.17 -12.16 -27.39
C PRO A 229 -4.19 -12.84 -28.76
N GLN A 230 -3.42 -13.90 -28.89
CA GLN A 230 -3.36 -14.76 -30.06
C GLN A 230 -3.50 -16.23 -29.65
N MET A 231 -4.13 -17.03 -30.53
CA MET A 231 -4.17 -18.47 -30.43
C MET A 231 -3.74 -19.05 -31.78
N ALA A 232 -2.77 -19.96 -31.78
CA ALA A 232 -2.18 -20.53 -33.00
C ALA A 232 -1.71 -19.45 -34.02
N GLY A 233 -1.20 -18.33 -33.53
CA GLY A 233 -0.72 -17.22 -34.39
C GLY A 233 -1.82 -16.31 -34.97
N GLN A 234 -3.06 -16.53 -34.63
CA GLN A 234 -4.19 -15.70 -35.05
C GLN A 234 -4.71 -14.84 -33.89
N SER A 235 -5.06 -13.58 -34.15
CA SER A 235 -5.71 -12.71 -33.16
C SER A 235 -6.99 -13.35 -32.64
N THR A 236 -7.20 -13.30 -31.34
CA THR A 236 -8.38 -13.87 -30.70
C THR A 236 -8.90 -12.95 -29.60
N ASP A 237 -10.07 -13.27 -29.06
CA ASP A 237 -10.65 -12.59 -27.91
C ASP A 237 -10.10 -13.15 -26.59
N TRP A 238 -10.05 -12.33 -25.56
CA TRP A 238 -9.62 -12.73 -24.23
C TRP A 238 -10.41 -13.92 -23.67
N ALA A 239 -11.71 -14.04 -24.03
CA ALA A 239 -12.55 -15.17 -23.61
C ALA A 239 -12.03 -16.52 -24.09
N ALA A 240 -11.41 -16.56 -25.28
CA ALA A 240 -10.85 -17.79 -25.83
C ALA A 240 -9.62 -18.29 -25.05
N CYS A 241 -8.98 -17.44 -24.27
CA CYS A 241 -7.82 -17.80 -23.45
C CYS A 241 -8.20 -18.52 -22.15
N GLY A 242 -9.48 -18.65 -21.84
CA GLY A 242 -9.97 -19.28 -20.62
C GLY A 242 -9.95 -18.36 -19.39
N THR A 243 -10.27 -18.94 -18.25
CA THR A 243 -10.29 -18.28 -16.93
C THR A 243 -9.77 -19.25 -15.85
N GLY A 244 -9.49 -18.74 -14.65
CA GLY A 244 -9.05 -19.56 -13.54
C GLY A 244 -7.75 -20.30 -13.85
N ALA A 245 -7.63 -21.52 -13.37
CA ALA A 245 -6.46 -22.37 -13.57
C ALA A 245 -6.22 -22.75 -15.06
N ALA A 246 -7.22 -22.61 -15.93
CA ALA A 246 -7.09 -22.88 -17.36
C ALA A 246 -6.44 -21.71 -18.12
N PHE A 247 -6.41 -20.51 -17.55
CA PHE A 247 -5.76 -19.35 -18.16
C PHE A 247 -4.24 -19.42 -18.00
N PRO A 248 -3.42 -19.06 -19.02
CA PRO A 248 -3.79 -18.50 -20.33
C PRO A 248 -4.09 -19.57 -21.40
N GLY A 249 -4.15 -20.86 -21.08
CA GLY A 249 -4.34 -21.92 -22.06
C GLY A 249 -3.26 -21.92 -23.14
N ALA A 250 -3.68 -21.92 -24.42
CA ALA A 250 -2.79 -21.82 -25.57
C ALA A 250 -2.56 -20.38 -26.06
N CYS A 251 -3.00 -19.36 -25.31
CA CYS A 251 -2.84 -17.97 -25.71
C CYS A 251 -1.41 -17.46 -25.51
N SER A 252 -0.96 -16.70 -26.48
CA SER A 252 0.22 -15.82 -26.43
C SER A 252 -0.23 -14.37 -26.69
N TYR A 253 0.71 -13.43 -26.66
CA TYR A 253 0.41 -12.02 -26.87
C TYR A 253 1.32 -11.43 -27.95
N VAL A 254 0.76 -10.49 -28.70
CA VAL A 254 1.53 -9.54 -29.50
C VAL A 254 1.23 -8.13 -29.00
N PHE A 255 2.18 -7.22 -29.17
CA PHE A 255 2.10 -5.88 -28.61
C PHE A 255 2.08 -4.85 -29.72
N HIS A 256 0.99 -4.11 -29.83
CA HIS A 256 0.82 -3.06 -30.85
C HIS A 256 0.29 -1.78 -30.20
N ALA A 257 0.59 -0.65 -30.83
CA ALA A 257 -0.14 0.57 -30.52
C ALA A 257 -1.63 0.35 -30.81
N PRO A 258 -2.53 0.72 -29.86
CA PRO A 258 -3.95 0.58 -30.12
C PRO A 258 -4.36 1.33 -31.40
N PRO A 259 -5.25 0.77 -32.24
CA PRO A 259 -5.71 1.46 -33.43
C PRO A 259 -6.30 2.82 -33.09
N ALA A 260 -6.11 3.82 -33.93
CA ALA A 260 -6.69 5.15 -33.75
C ALA A 260 -8.23 5.11 -33.60
N ALA A 261 -8.86 4.12 -34.24
CA ALA A 261 -10.30 3.85 -34.13
C ALA A 261 -10.75 3.32 -32.75
N SER A 262 -9.83 2.89 -31.88
CA SER A 262 -10.19 2.37 -30.54
C SER A 262 -10.77 3.43 -29.60
N ALA A 263 -10.76 4.71 -29.99
CA ALA A 263 -11.25 5.85 -29.22
C ALA A 263 -10.70 5.93 -27.79
N CYS A 264 -9.47 5.44 -27.56
CA CYS A 264 -8.81 5.45 -26.26
C CYS A 264 -7.52 6.29 -26.25
N PRO A 265 -7.63 7.64 -26.36
CA PRO A 265 -6.47 8.52 -26.43
C PRO A 265 -5.65 8.55 -25.13
N ALA A 266 -6.25 8.12 -24.02
CA ALA A 266 -5.59 8.10 -22.72
C ALA A 266 -4.80 6.82 -22.44
N HIS A 267 -4.72 5.88 -23.38
CA HIS A 267 -4.11 4.56 -23.13
C HIS A 267 -2.64 4.65 -22.68
N ASP A 268 -1.89 5.64 -23.18
CA ASP A 268 -0.47 5.85 -22.87
C ASP A 268 -0.23 7.03 -21.89
N ARG A 269 -1.29 7.69 -21.43
CA ARG A 269 -1.16 8.76 -20.44
C ARG A 269 -0.96 8.17 -19.03
N TRP A 270 -0.31 8.95 -18.19
CA TRP A 270 -0.26 8.69 -16.76
C TRP A 270 -1.69 8.46 -16.23
N LYS A 271 -1.99 7.41 -15.56
CA LYS A 271 -1.19 6.34 -14.89
C LYS A 271 -1.04 5.02 -15.68
N TYR A 272 -1.48 4.96 -16.93
CA TYR A 272 -1.46 3.73 -17.74
C TYR A 272 -0.21 3.64 -18.64
N GLY A 273 0.43 4.76 -18.89
CA GLY A 273 1.66 4.90 -19.68
C GLY A 273 2.46 6.12 -19.23
N LEU A 274 3.48 6.48 -19.99
CA LEU A 274 4.45 7.51 -19.64
C LEU A 274 4.18 8.87 -20.29
N GLN A 275 3.12 9.01 -21.09
CA GLN A 275 2.73 10.30 -21.63
C GLN A 275 2.13 11.18 -20.52
N ASP A 276 2.44 12.46 -20.55
CA ASP A 276 1.95 13.49 -19.61
C ASP A 276 2.31 13.17 -18.14
N LEU A 277 3.55 12.70 -17.91
CA LEU A 277 4.05 12.44 -16.56
C LEU A 277 3.98 13.73 -15.71
N PRO A 278 3.38 13.65 -14.50
CA PRO A 278 3.40 14.76 -13.56
C PRO A 278 4.82 15.12 -13.14
N GLY A 279 5.16 16.43 -13.22
CA GLY A 279 6.52 16.91 -12.93
C GLY A 279 7.02 16.59 -11.52
N HIS A 280 6.11 16.48 -10.55
CA HIS A 280 6.44 16.14 -9.15
C HIS A 280 6.98 14.70 -8.96
N LEU A 281 6.83 13.81 -9.96
CA LEU A 281 7.42 12.46 -9.91
C LEU A 281 8.95 12.47 -10.09
N GLY A 282 9.52 13.56 -10.58
CA GLY A 282 10.96 13.83 -10.55
C GLY A 282 11.82 13.03 -11.56
N ARG A 283 11.19 12.26 -12.47
CA ARG A 283 11.89 11.56 -13.57
C ARG A 283 11.13 11.70 -14.87
N ASP A 284 11.87 11.80 -15.96
CA ASP A 284 11.32 11.67 -17.30
C ASP A 284 11.03 10.19 -17.67
N ALA A 285 10.37 9.99 -18.81
CA ALA A 285 9.96 8.68 -19.28
C ALA A 285 11.14 7.70 -19.48
N ALA A 286 12.27 8.17 -20.01
CA ALA A 286 13.44 7.33 -20.27
C ALA A 286 14.10 6.88 -18.94
N ALA A 287 14.27 7.80 -17.99
CA ALA A 287 14.81 7.50 -16.68
C ALA A 287 13.87 6.59 -15.87
N ALA A 288 12.56 6.81 -15.94
CA ALA A 288 11.55 5.97 -15.29
C ALA A 288 11.58 4.51 -15.83
N ARG A 289 11.62 4.36 -17.16
CA ARG A 289 11.76 3.05 -17.82
C ARG A 289 13.05 2.33 -17.42
N ALA A 290 14.17 3.03 -17.44
CA ALA A 290 15.47 2.46 -17.06
C ALA A 290 15.52 2.03 -15.60
N ARG A 291 14.95 2.84 -14.68
CA ARG A 291 14.84 2.52 -13.26
C ARG A 291 14.01 1.25 -13.04
N TYR A 292 12.83 1.19 -13.65
CA TYR A 292 11.94 0.03 -13.52
C TYR A 292 12.61 -1.24 -14.07
N ALA A 293 13.21 -1.18 -15.26
CA ALA A 293 13.90 -2.31 -15.88
C ALA A 293 15.09 -2.83 -15.04
N GLY A 294 15.77 -1.95 -14.29
CA GLY A 294 16.91 -2.29 -13.42
C GLY A 294 16.52 -2.85 -12.06
N THR A 295 15.27 -2.72 -11.63
CA THR A 295 14.81 -3.05 -10.29
C THR A 295 14.40 -4.52 -10.17
N GLN A 296 14.62 -5.11 -8.98
CA GLN A 296 14.19 -6.47 -8.66
C GLN A 296 12.72 -6.51 -8.28
N ILE A 297 11.89 -7.10 -9.13
CA ILE A 297 10.44 -7.19 -8.99
C ILE A 297 10.00 -8.63 -9.25
N ASP A 298 9.06 -9.11 -8.47
CA ASP A 298 8.35 -10.38 -8.70
C ASP A 298 6.84 -10.11 -8.68
N TYR A 299 6.05 -10.99 -9.30
CA TYR A 299 4.61 -10.84 -9.49
C TYR A 299 3.84 -12.01 -8.93
N LEU A 300 2.69 -11.72 -8.32
CA LEU A 300 1.72 -12.69 -7.82
C LEU A 300 0.34 -12.38 -8.40
N GLU A 301 -0.40 -13.41 -8.81
CA GLU A 301 -1.79 -13.26 -9.22
C GLU A 301 -2.62 -14.42 -8.66
N GLY A 302 -3.79 -14.13 -8.11
CA GLY A 302 -4.75 -15.15 -7.72
C GLY A 302 -5.37 -15.82 -8.95
N ALA A 303 -5.35 -17.16 -9.01
CA ALA A 303 -5.89 -17.90 -10.16
C ALA A 303 -7.37 -17.60 -10.44
N LEU A 304 -8.15 -17.32 -9.39
CA LEU A 304 -9.58 -17.04 -9.50
C LEU A 304 -9.89 -15.54 -9.66
N ASP A 305 -8.87 -14.66 -9.70
CA ASP A 305 -9.05 -13.23 -10.03
C ASP A 305 -9.11 -12.98 -11.55
N SER A 306 -9.86 -13.83 -12.23
CA SER A 306 -9.90 -13.98 -13.70
C SER A 306 -11.31 -13.89 -14.29
N SER A 307 -12.31 -13.52 -13.49
CA SER A 307 -13.72 -13.46 -13.89
C SER A 307 -14.45 -12.36 -13.16
N ALA A 308 -15.75 -12.23 -13.43
CA ALA A 308 -16.66 -11.33 -12.72
C ALA A 308 -17.32 -11.98 -11.49
N ASP A 309 -16.90 -13.17 -11.09
CA ASP A 309 -17.50 -13.95 -10.02
C ASP A 309 -17.31 -13.32 -8.64
N LYS A 310 -18.08 -13.80 -7.67
CA LYS A 310 -17.98 -13.37 -6.29
C LYS A 310 -16.57 -13.65 -5.76
N GLY A 311 -15.95 -12.63 -5.14
CA GLY A 311 -14.60 -12.71 -4.60
C GLY A 311 -13.53 -12.08 -5.50
N ALA A 312 -13.78 -11.90 -6.80
CA ALA A 312 -12.88 -11.18 -7.69
C ALA A 312 -13.00 -9.64 -7.60
N PHE A 313 -13.97 -9.13 -6.86
CA PHE A 313 -14.24 -7.69 -6.71
C PHE A 313 -14.28 -6.93 -8.04
N TYR A 314 -14.83 -7.56 -9.08
CA TYR A 314 -14.93 -7.00 -10.42
C TYR A 314 -15.67 -5.65 -10.51
N PRO A 315 -16.73 -5.37 -9.71
CA PRO A 315 -17.40 -4.07 -9.76
C PRO A 315 -16.49 -2.86 -9.52
N ILE A 316 -15.44 -3.01 -8.68
CA ILE A 316 -14.48 -1.95 -8.37
C ILE A 316 -13.24 -1.96 -9.26
N LEU A 317 -13.08 -2.96 -10.13
CA LEU A 317 -11.97 -2.99 -11.08
C LEU A 317 -12.11 -1.84 -12.07
N ASP A 318 -11.01 -1.18 -12.39
CA ASP A 318 -10.96 -0.13 -13.41
C ASP A 318 -11.35 -0.71 -14.77
N LYS A 319 -12.46 -0.17 -15.33
CA LYS A 319 -13.03 -0.53 -16.63
C LYS A 319 -12.94 0.61 -17.64
N SER A 320 -12.08 1.60 -17.39
CA SER A 320 -11.77 2.61 -18.41
C SER A 320 -11.22 1.95 -19.69
N CYS A 321 -11.32 2.63 -20.81
CA CYS A 321 -10.77 2.08 -22.07
C CYS A 321 -9.29 1.73 -21.94
N ALA A 322 -8.49 2.56 -21.26
CA ALA A 322 -7.06 2.33 -21.07
C ALA A 322 -6.77 1.07 -20.22
N ALA A 323 -7.59 0.82 -19.20
CA ALA A 323 -7.50 -0.38 -18.37
C ALA A 323 -7.95 -1.62 -19.13
N MET A 324 -9.04 -1.54 -19.90
CA MET A 324 -9.57 -2.67 -20.67
C MET A 324 -8.67 -3.11 -21.81
N LEU A 325 -7.86 -2.22 -22.36
CA LEU A 325 -6.80 -2.56 -23.33
C LEU A 325 -5.67 -3.41 -22.73
N GLN A 326 -5.57 -3.51 -21.41
CA GLN A 326 -4.60 -4.38 -20.72
C GLN A 326 -5.13 -5.80 -20.52
N GLY A 327 -6.44 -5.99 -20.60
CA GLY A 327 -7.17 -7.23 -20.36
C GLY A 327 -8.42 -7.01 -19.51
N PRO A 328 -9.38 -7.96 -19.50
CA PRO A 328 -10.66 -7.79 -18.80
C PRO A 328 -10.56 -7.96 -17.28
N PHE A 329 -9.63 -8.78 -16.78
CA PHE A 329 -9.49 -9.13 -15.37
C PHE A 329 -8.02 -9.05 -14.94
N ARG A 330 -7.75 -9.09 -13.63
CA ARG A 330 -6.40 -8.88 -13.09
C ARG A 330 -5.42 -9.97 -13.52
N LEU A 331 -5.80 -11.23 -13.43
CA LEU A 331 -4.96 -12.35 -13.90
C LEU A 331 -4.54 -12.17 -15.36
N GLN A 332 -5.48 -11.80 -16.24
CA GLN A 332 -5.18 -11.56 -17.67
C GLN A 332 -4.23 -10.39 -17.85
N ARG A 333 -4.45 -9.29 -17.11
CA ARG A 333 -3.57 -8.11 -17.13
C ARG A 333 -2.16 -8.45 -16.67
N GLY A 334 -2.03 -9.23 -15.60
CA GLY A 334 -0.75 -9.66 -15.06
C GLY A 334 0.04 -10.55 -16.02
N HIS A 335 -0.59 -11.55 -16.61
CA HIS A 335 0.02 -12.42 -17.61
C HIS A 335 0.51 -11.63 -18.84
N ALA A 336 -0.34 -10.74 -19.34
CA ALA A 336 0.01 -9.92 -20.49
C ALA A 336 1.16 -8.95 -20.18
N PHE A 337 1.15 -8.34 -18.99
CA PHE A 337 2.24 -7.47 -18.56
C PHE A 337 3.56 -8.23 -18.38
N ALA A 338 3.52 -9.43 -17.80
CA ALA A 338 4.72 -10.26 -17.68
C ALA A 338 5.29 -10.68 -19.07
N ALA A 339 4.43 -10.90 -20.07
CA ALA A 339 4.85 -11.14 -21.45
C ALA A 339 5.48 -9.87 -22.06
N TYR A 340 4.82 -8.70 -21.89
CA TYR A 340 5.35 -7.41 -22.31
C TYR A 340 6.75 -7.15 -21.76
N GLU A 341 6.97 -7.41 -20.49
CA GLU A 341 8.27 -7.22 -19.87
C GLU A 341 9.36 -8.09 -20.49
N ARG A 342 9.06 -9.36 -20.73
CA ARG A 342 10.04 -10.28 -21.34
C ARG A 342 10.41 -9.87 -22.75
N GLU A 343 9.45 -9.38 -23.52
CA GLU A 343 9.63 -9.12 -24.95
C GLU A 343 10.17 -7.72 -25.24
N LEU A 344 9.68 -6.70 -24.53
CA LEU A 344 9.92 -5.30 -24.89
C LEU A 344 10.68 -4.51 -23.83
N LEU A 345 10.36 -4.69 -22.56
CA LEU A 345 11.06 -3.98 -21.48
C LEU A 345 12.45 -4.58 -21.23
N ALA A 346 12.61 -5.89 -21.42
CA ALA A 346 13.84 -6.65 -21.25
C ALA A 346 14.55 -6.34 -19.92
N PRO A 347 13.96 -6.72 -18.79
CA PRO A 347 14.50 -6.39 -17.47
C PRO A 347 15.90 -7.02 -17.29
N LYS A 348 16.78 -6.27 -16.62
CA LYS A 348 18.17 -6.70 -16.38
C LYS A 348 18.30 -7.92 -15.47
N ARG A 349 17.24 -8.24 -14.72
CA ARG A 349 17.17 -9.38 -13.79
C ARG A 349 15.95 -10.22 -14.10
N PRO A 350 16.04 -11.56 -14.04
CA PRO A 350 14.86 -12.40 -14.17
C PRO A 350 13.80 -12.04 -13.14
N ARG A 351 12.56 -11.96 -13.57
CA ARG A 351 11.39 -11.73 -12.72
C ARG A 351 10.51 -12.95 -12.73
N ARG A 352 10.01 -13.32 -11.56
CA ARG A 352 9.10 -14.45 -11.41
C ARG A 352 7.68 -13.94 -11.52
N PHE A 353 6.86 -14.66 -12.26
CA PHE A 353 5.42 -14.48 -12.30
C PHE A 353 4.79 -15.77 -11.74
N VAL A 354 4.07 -15.68 -10.64
CA VAL A 354 3.52 -16.81 -9.92
C VAL A 354 2.02 -16.67 -9.79
N VAL A 355 1.28 -17.66 -10.24
CA VAL A 355 -0.16 -17.75 -10.05
C VAL A 355 -0.42 -18.57 -8.78
N VAL A 356 -1.21 -18.01 -7.87
CA VAL A 356 -1.59 -18.65 -6.61
C VAL A 356 -2.88 -19.42 -6.83
N PRO A 357 -2.84 -20.77 -6.77
CA PRO A 357 -4.03 -21.59 -7.00
C PRO A 357 -5.10 -21.28 -5.93
N ASP A 358 -6.35 -21.48 -6.28
CA ASP A 358 -7.54 -21.40 -5.41
C ASP A 358 -7.77 -20.03 -4.72
N CYS A 359 -6.95 -19.00 -5.03
CA CYS A 359 -7.13 -17.66 -4.52
C CYS A 359 -7.85 -16.77 -5.55
N ALA A 360 -8.91 -16.11 -5.09
CA ALA A 360 -9.52 -14.96 -5.75
C ALA A 360 -8.82 -13.67 -5.27
N HIS A 361 -9.48 -12.53 -5.41
CA HIS A 361 -8.94 -11.23 -4.99
C HIS A 361 -8.98 -11.06 -3.46
N ASP A 362 -8.14 -11.79 -2.75
CA ASP A 362 -8.06 -11.76 -1.28
C ASP A 362 -6.60 -11.78 -0.79
N VAL A 363 -6.17 -10.68 -0.15
CA VAL A 363 -4.84 -10.54 0.45
C VAL A 363 -4.54 -11.64 1.47
N ALA A 364 -5.57 -12.10 2.19
CA ALA A 364 -5.46 -13.13 3.22
C ALA A 364 -5.24 -14.54 2.65
N CYS A 365 -5.56 -14.74 1.36
CA CYS A 365 -5.29 -15.96 0.61
C CYS A 365 -3.94 -15.87 -0.12
N VAL A 366 -3.73 -14.78 -0.86
CA VAL A 366 -2.59 -14.65 -1.79
C VAL A 366 -1.25 -14.55 -1.06
N LEU A 367 -1.08 -13.61 -0.13
CA LEU A 367 0.23 -13.36 0.50
C LEU A 367 0.69 -14.50 1.43
N PRO A 368 -0.15 -15.14 2.27
CA PRO A 368 0.29 -16.26 3.12
C PRO A 368 0.51 -17.59 2.37
N SER A 369 0.19 -17.66 1.08
CA SER A 369 0.27 -18.88 0.29
C SER A 369 1.69 -19.46 0.25
N LEU A 370 1.79 -20.77 0.05
CA LEU A 370 3.08 -21.45 -0.17
C LEU A 370 3.81 -20.87 -1.40
N ALA A 371 3.06 -20.54 -2.43
CA ALA A 371 3.59 -20.00 -3.69
C ALA A 371 4.22 -18.60 -3.51
N ALA A 372 3.68 -17.77 -2.61
CA ALA A 372 4.18 -16.42 -2.33
C ALA A 372 5.47 -16.40 -1.48
N ARG A 373 5.67 -17.41 -0.62
CA ARG A 373 6.77 -17.41 0.38
C ARG A 373 8.16 -17.15 -0.21
N PRO A 374 8.61 -17.81 -1.30
CA PRO A 374 9.95 -17.58 -1.85
C PRO A 374 10.10 -16.20 -2.51
N LEU A 375 9.00 -15.49 -2.78
CA LEU A 375 9.00 -14.13 -3.29
C LEU A 375 9.09 -13.12 -2.15
N LEU A 376 8.32 -13.33 -1.09
CA LEU A 376 8.26 -12.45 0.08
C LEU A 376 9.50 -12.60 0.99
N PHE A 377 10.02 -13.82 1.11
CA PHE A 377 11.14 -14.17 2.01
C PHE A 377 12.23 -14.91 1.23
N PRO A 378 12.89 -14.25 0.26
CA PRO A 378 13.98 -14.90 -0.46
C PRO A 378 15.12 -15.25 0.50
N PRO A 379 15.92 -16.29 0.19
CA PRO A 379 17.13 -16.57 0.97
C PRO A 379 18.03 -15.33 1.00
N ALA A 380 18.76 -15.18 2.10
CA ALA A 380 19.78 -14.13 2.19
C ALA A 380 20.80 -14.29 1.04
N PRO A 381 21.25 -13.19 0.44
CA PRO A 381 22.26 -13.23 -0.63
C PRO A 381 23.58 -13.78 -0.15
#